data_6c7780832a7d5e3a2709f9a0e71d4fca
#
_entry.id   6c7780832a7d5e3a2709f9a0e71d4fca
#
_cell.length_a   1.000
_cell.length_b   1.000
_cell.length_c   1.000
_cell.angle_alpha   90.00
_cell.angle_beta   90.00
_cell.angle_gamma   90.00
#
_symmetry.space_group_name_H-M   'P 1'
#
loop_
_entity.id
_entity.type
_entity.pdbx_description
1 polymer ?
#
loop_
_entity_poly.entity_id
_entity_poly.type
_entity_poly.pdbx_seq_one_letter_code
_entity_poly.pdbx_strand_id
1 'polypeptide(L)'
;MFKKFMAATAVTLMAVLPVKADTLDDVVDLGQLKCGVVLDFPPIGYRDANNEPAGFDVDYCKDLAAALEVEPIIYPVTWAERLPMIVTGRADVVFGATSDSLARARTVGFTIPYAIYYAQGVVNTESGIQSFEDIRGKRVAGAIGTVPEQEWLKIAKEWGEEHLYQGYQSENEVFLAVAQGKADIGITTNTAVKPITDQYDTVEAGPRMPWTTDYTSVVGKREDVTW
;
A
#
# COMPACT_ATOMS: atom_id res chain seq x y z
N MET A 1 80.97 -13.83 15.68
CA MET A 1 79.61 -14.06 16.18
C MET A 1 78.68 -13.05 15.53
N PHE A 2 78.03 -13.36 14.40
CA PHE A 2 77.09 -12.50 13.72
C PHE A 2 75.66 -12.96 14.05
N LYS A 3 74.92 -12.13 14.81
CA LYS A 3 73.48 -12.35 15.07
C LYS A 3 72.69 -11.81 13.88
N LYS A 4 72.04 -12.70 13.12
CA LYS A 4 71.08 -12.33 12.10
C LYS A 4 69.77 -11.97 12.79
N PHE A 5 69.34 -10.69 12.67
CA PHE A 5 68.00 -10.25 13.00
C PHE A 5 67.05 -10.58 11.82
N MET A 6 66.13 -11.44 12.02
CA MET A 6 65.02 -11.72 11.10
C MET A 6 63.85 -10.78 11.46
N ALA A 7 63.62 -9.76 10.64
CA ALA A 7 62.44 -8.91 10.77
C ALA A 7 61.26 -9.66 10.15
N ALA A 8 60.30 -10.03 11.00
CA ALA A 8 59.04 -10.58 10.56
C ALA A 8 58.08 -9.44 10.17
N THR A 9 57.84 -9.26 8.88
CA THR A 9 56.86 -8.33 8.36
C THR A 9 55.45 -8.94 8.54
N ALA A 10 54.69 -8.45 9.54
CA ALA A 10 53.28 -8.82 9.69
C ALA A 10 52.46 -8.13 8.60
N VAL A 11 51.99 -8.87 7.63
CA VAL A 11 50.99 -8.43 6.67
C VAL A 11 49.62 -8.44 7.34
N THR A 12 49.12 -7.28 7.72
CA THR A 12 47.77 -7.13 8.26
C THR A 12 46.79 -7.25 7.08
N LEU A 13 46.17 -8.42 6.96
CA LEU A 13 45.06 -8.63 6.00
C LEU A 13 43.83 -7.85 6.52
N MET A 14 43.59 -6.64 6.00
CA MET A 14 42.31 -5.95 6.23
C MET A 14 41.22 -6.76 5.52
N ALA A 15 40.41 -7.46 6.30
CA ALA A 15 39.18 -8.05 5.83
C ALA A 15 38.24 -6.93 5.39
N VAL A 16 38.14 -6.69 4.08
CA VAL A 16 37.11 -5.82 3.50
C VAL A 16 35.80 -6.62 3.67
N LEU A 17 35.01 -6.25 4.67
CA LEU A 17 33.64 -6.75 4.80
C LEU A 17 32.89 -6.28 3.57
N PRO A 18 32.17 -7.14 2.83
CA PRO A 18 31.34 -6.69 1.72
C PRO A 18 30.32 -5.70 2.30
N VAL A 19 30.39 -4.45 1.91
CA VAL A 19 29.29 -3.50 2.11
C VAL A 19 28.15 -4.06 1.27
N LYS A 20 27.07 -4.45 1.92
CA LYS A 20 25.86 -4.86 1.20
C LYS A 20 25.35 -3.60 0.50
N ALA A 21 25.36 -3.60 -0.84
CA ALA A 21 24.70 -2.56 -1.61
C ALA A 21 23.24 -2.47 -1.13
N ASP A 22 22.73 -1.27 -0.92
CA ASP A 22 21.32 -1.12 -0.63
C ASP A 22 20.51 -1.03 -1.92
N THR A 23 19.19 -0.95 -1.80
CA THR A 23 18.32 -0.98 -2.99
C THR A 23 18.54 0.25 -3.89
N LEU A 24 18.91 1.41 -3.34
CA LEU A 24 19.17 2.61 -4.14
C LEU A 24 20.41 2.43 -5.02
N ASP A 25 21.49 1.86 -4.49
CA ASP A 25 22.69 1.55 -5.28
C ASP A 25 22.34 0.59 -6.44
N ASP A 26 21.56 -0.48 -6.16
CA ASP A 26 21.12 -1.44 -7.18
C ASP A 26 20.26 -0.76 -8.26
N VAL A 27 19.35 0.17 -7.88
CA VAL A 27 18.49 0.92 -8.81
C VAL A 27 19.32 1.80 -9.75
N VAL A 28 20.30 2.54 -9.21
CA VAL A 28 21.16 3.41 -9.99
C VAL A 28 22.07 2.60 -10.91
N ASP A 29 22.68 1.51 -10.42
CA ASP A 29 23.58 0.66 -11.19
C ASP A 29 22.85 -0.08 -12.33
N LEU A 30 21.59 -0.51 -12.10
CA LEU A 30 20.76 -1.18 -13.10
C LEU A 30 20.07 -0.19 -14.06
N GLY A 31 20.01 1.09 -13.72
CA GLY A 31 19.33 2.11 -14.50
C GLY A 31 17.79 1.93 -14.51
N GLN A 32 17.21 1.28 -13.51
CA GLN A 32 15.78 0.96 -13.47
C GLN A 32 15.23 1.05 -12.04
N LEU A 33 14.05 1.68 -11.89
CA LEU A 33 13.27 1.72 -10.65
C LEU A 33 12.00 0.90 -10.80
N LYS A 34 11.87 -0.17 -10.02
CA LYS A 34 10.69 -1.06 -10.00
C LYS A 34 9.71 -0.58 -8.94
N CYS A 35 8.59 -0.01 -9.39
CA CYS A 35 7.52 0.48 -8.52
C CYS A 35 6.34 -0.50 -8.49
N GLY A 36 6.01 -1.03 -7.34
CA GLY A 36 4.73 -1.70 -7.13
C GLY A 36 3.63 -0.64 -6.97
N VAL A 37 2.57 -0.69 -7.78
CA VAL A 37 1.45 0.27 -7.74
C VAL A 37 0.12 -0.46 -7.75
N VAL A 38 -0.78 -0.07 -6.83
CA VAL A 38 -2.16 -0.54 -6.82
C VAL A 38 -2.92 0.18 -7.92
N LEU A 39 -3.56 -0.56 -8.84
CA LEU A 39 -4.20 0.01 -10.05
C LEU A 39 -5.73 -0.16 -10.07
N ASP A 40 -6.37 -0.20 -8.91
CA ASP A 40 -7.84 -0.26 -8.74
C ASP A 40 -8.37 0.82 -7.79
N PHE A 41 -7.62 1.92 -7.64
CA PHE A 41 -7.89 2.99 -6.69
C PHE A 41 -7.84 4.40 -7.34
N PRO A 42 -8.77 4.73 -8.25
CA PRO A 42 -8.81 6.04 -8.87
C PRO A 42 -9.16 7.15 -7.85
N PRO A 43 -8.55 8.35 -7.96
CA PRO A 43 -7.57 8.78 -8.96
C PRO A 43 -6.11 8.51 -8.59
N ILE A 44 -5.85 7.73 -7.54
CA ILE A 44 -4.52 7.55 -6.96
C ILE A 44 -3.67 6.60 -7.80
N GLY A 45 -4.17 5.40 -8.08
CA GLY A 45 -3.56 4.46 -9.02
C GLY A 45 -4.66 3.68 -9.73
N TYR A 46 -4.68 3.70 -11.04
CA TYR A 46 -5.73 3.06 -11.83
C TYR A 46 -5.26 2.72 -13.25
N ARG A 47 -6.10 2.03 -14.01
CA ARG A 47 -5.91 1.84 -15.45
C ARG A 47 -6.79 2.82 -16.20
N ASP A 48 -6.18 3.54 -17.14
CA ASP A 48 -6.89 4.48 -18.01
C ASP A 48 -7.75 3.76 -19.07
N ALA A 49 -8.37 4.52 -19.97
CA ALA A 49 -9.22 3.99 -21.03
C ALA A 49 -8.47 3.09 -22.05
N ASN A 50 -7.13 3.20 -22.10
CA ASN A 50 -6.26 2.37 -22.93
C ASN A 50 -5.70 1.17 -22.16
N ASN A 51 -6.15 0.95 -20.92
CA ASN A 51 -5.65 -0.06 -19.99
C ASN A 51 -4.19 0.18 -19.52
N GLU A 52 -3.68 1.42 -19.65
CA GLU A 52 -2.35 1.80 -19.20
C GLU A 52 -2.38 2.28 -17.74
N PRO A 53 -1.29 2.04 -16.96
CA PRO A 53 -1.16 2.56 -15.62
C PRO A 53 -1.21 4.10 -15.59
N ALA A 54 -2.07 4.65 -14.74
CA ALA A 54 -2.29 6.09 -14.58
C ALA A 54 -2.59 6.46 -13.13
N GLY A 55 -2.55 7.74 -12.81
CA GLY A 55 -2.87 8.28 -11.49
C GLY A 55 -1.67 8.78 -10.71
N PHE A 56 -1.96 9.39 -9.57
CA PHE A 56 -0.97 10.07 -8.73
C PHE A 56 0.24 9.19 -8.35
N ASP A 57 0.00 7.95 -7.93
CA ASP A 57 1.06 7.03 -7.53
C ASP A 57 1.94 6.59 -8.71
N VAL A 58 1.35 6.46 -9.91
CA VAL A 58 2.10 6.17 -11.15
C VAL A 58 2.99 7.34 -11.54
N ASP A 59 2.44 8.58 -11.47
CA ASP A 59 3.21 9.79 -11.79
C ASP A 59 4.30 10.02 -10.75
N TYR A 60 4.04 9.75 -9.46
CA TYR A 60 5.06 9.85 -8.42
C TYR A 60 6.22 8.86 -8.64
N CYS A 61 5.93 7.61 -9.07
CA CYS A 61 6.99 6.68 -9.47
C CYS A 61 7.84 7.22 -10.62
N LYS A 62 7.19 7.78 -11.66
CA LYS A 62 7.89 8.38 -12.82
C LYS A 62 8.74 9.57 -12.40
N ASP A 63 8.24 10.43 -11.54
CA ASP A 63 8.97 11.60 -11.03
C ASP A 63 10.18 11.18 -10.20
N LEU A 64 10.02 10.17 -9.34
CA LEU A 64 11.14 9.62 -8.57
C LEU A 64 12.20 9.00 -9.48
N ALA A 65 11.79 8.21 -10.47
CA ALA A 65 12.71 7.62 -11.44
C ALA A 65 13.45 8.69 -12.26
N ALA A 66 12.75 9.74 -12.68
CA ALA A 66 13.36 10.87 -13.38
C ALA A 66 14.38 11.63 -12.49
N ALA A 67 14.09 11.80 -11.20
CA ALA A 67 15.02 12.42 -10.26
C ALA A 67 16.28 11.57 -10.01
N LEU A 68 16.17 10.25 -10.16
CA LEU A 68 17.28 9.30 -10.05
C LEU A 68 17.99 9.06 -11.41
N GLU A 69 17.48 9.65 -12.51
CA GLU A 69 17.97 9.45 -13.89
C GLU A 69 17.90 7.98 -14.35
N VAL A 70 16.84 7.25 -13.93
CA VAL A 70 16.60 5.83 -14.26
C VAL A 70 15.24 5.63 -14.94
N GLU A 71 15.03 4.45 -15.53
CA GLU A 71 13.76 4.06 -16.18
C GLU A 71 12.73 3.57 -15.14
N PRO A 72 11.48 4.11 -15.11
CA PRO A 72 10.44 3.60 -14.23
C PRO A 72 9.82 2.32 -14.78
N ILE A 73 9.67 1.30 -13.95
CA ILE A 73 8.95 0.06 -14.29
C ILE A 73 7.78 -0.12 -13.32
N ILE A 74 6.55 0.01 -13.84
CA ILE A 74 5.33 -0.14 -13.05
C ILE A 74 4.91 -1.60 -12.98
N TYR A 75 4.86 -2.16 -11.77
CA TYR A 75 4.32 -3.48 -11.48
C TYR A 75 2.96 -3.36 -10.80
N PRO A 76 1.87 -3.84 -11.43
CA PRO A 76 0.59 -3.95 -10.75
C PRO A 76 0.70 -4.84 -9.51
N VAL A 77 0.13 -4.40 -8.41
CA VAL A 77 0.13 -5.12 -7.13
C VAL A 77 -1.26 -5.05 -6.49
N THR A 78 -1.69 -6.13 -5.86
CA THR A 78 -2.92 -6.13 -5.05
C THR A 78 -2.66 -5.48 -3.69
N TRP A 79 -3.73 -5.10 -2.99
CA TRP A 79 -3.65 -4.51 -1.66
C TRP A 79 -2.89 -5.38 -0.65
N ALA A 80 -3.07 -6.70 -0.71
CA ALA A 80 -2.41 -7.66 0.18
C ALA A 80 -0.93 -7.90 -0.20
N GLU A 81 -0.54 -7.73 -1.46
CA GLU A 81 0.81 -8.02 -1.94
C GLU A 81 1.81 -6.88 -1.75
N ARG A 82 1.37 -5.68 -1.38
CA ARG A 82 2.23 -4.49 -1.25
C ARG A 82 3.49 -4.75 -0.42
N LEU A 83 3.34 -5.24 0.81
CA LEU A 83 4.48 -5.50 1.69
C LEU A 83 5.28 -6.74 1.27
N PRO A 84 4.66 -7.89 0.94
CA PRO A 84 5.36 -9.03 0.37
C PRO A 84 6.23 -8.72 -0.83
N MET A 85 5.81 -7.78 -1.70
CA MET A 85 6.57 -7.41 -2.89
C MET A 85 7.91 -6.75 -2.55
N ILE A 86 7.94 -5.90 -1.52
CA ILE A 86 9.17 -5.30 -0.97
C ILE A 86 10.05 -6.36 -0.29
N VAL A 87 9.46 -7.15 0.60
CA VAL A 87 10.21 -8.16 1.38
C VAL A 87 10.90 -9.17 0.48
N THR A 88 10.27 -9.54 -0.64
CA THR A 88 10.83 -10.49 -1.62
C THR A 88 11.71 -9.85 -2.68
N GLY A 89 11.86 -8.53 -2.69
CA GLY A 89 12.67 -7.81 -3.68
C GLY A 89 12.09 -7.81 -5.11
N ARG A 90 10.77 -8.03 -5.27
CA ARG A 90 10.11 -7.95 -6.57
C ARG A 90 9.87 -6.50 -7.02
N ALA A 91 9.80 -5.58 -6.08
CA ALA A 91 9.83 -4.14 -6.32
C ALA A 91 10.85 -3.49 -5.40
N ASP A 92 11.39 -2.36 -5.83
CA ASP A 92 12.33 -1.54 -5.07
C ASP A 92 11.56 -0.63 -4.12
N VAL A 93 10.46 -0.06 -4.60
CA VAL A 93 9.50 0.74 -3.82
C VAL A 93 8.06 0.33 -4.13
N VAL A 94 7.14 0.58 -3.19
CA VAL A 94 5.71 0.43 -3.41
C VAL A 94 5.00 1.75 -3.13
N PHE A 95 4.30 2.23 -4.15
CA PHE A 95 3.27 3.25 -4.07
C PHE A 95 1.92 2.55 -4.04
N GLY A 96 1.02 2.91 -3.18
CA GLY A 96 -0.26 2.19 -3.09
C GLY A 96 -0.99 2.51 -1.80
N ALA A 97 -1.05 3.78 -1.45
CA ALA A 97 -1.77 4.27 -0.28
C ALA A 97 -1.46 3.41 0.97
N THR A 98 -0.18 3.12 1.22
CA THR A 98 0.21 2.22 2.32
C THR A 98 0.37 2.98 3.63
N SER A 99 -0.53 2.74 4.59
CA SER A 99 -0.49 3.36 5.92
C SER A 99 0.73 2.93 6.71
N ASP A 100 1.40 3.90 7.36
CA ASP A 100 2.64 3.79 8.12
C ASP A 100 2.45 3.25 9.56
N SER A 101 1.79 2.12 9.71
CA SER A 101 1.52 1.56 11.03
C SER A 101 2.78 0.95 11.68
N LEU A 102 2.85 1.00 13.03
CA LEU A 102 3.93 0.36 13.80
C LEU A 102 4.06 -1.15 13.53
N ALA A 103 2.95 -1.82 13.24
CA ALA A 103 2.95 -3.24 12.91
C ALA A 103 3.70 -3.49 11.59
N ARG A 104 3.43 -2.69 10.56
CA ARG A 104 4.08 -2.77 9.24
C ARG A 104 5.54 -2.32 9.29
N ALA A 105 5.87 -1.30 10.09
CA ALA A 105 7.23 -0.80 10.28
C ALA A 105 8.21 -1.83 10.88
N ARG A 106 7.71 -2.94 11.42
CA ARG A 106 8.55 -4.08 11.83
C ARG A 106 9.10 -4.87 10.65
N THR A 107 8.49 -4.75 9.48
CA THR A 107 8.79 -5.56 8.29
C THR A 107 9.36 -4.73 7.16
N VAL A 108 8.90 -3.49 6.97
CA VAL A 108 9.27 -2.60 5.87
C VAL A 108 9.67 -1.22 6.39
N GLY A 109 10.37 -0.44 5.54
CA GLY A 109 10.66 0.97 5.75
C GLY A 109 9.58 1.86 5.15
N PHE A 110 9.41 3.06 5.71
CA PHE A 110 8.48 4.08 5.25
C PHE A 110 9.21 5.41 5.06
N THR A 111 8.84 6.12 4.00
CA THR A 111 9.19 7.54 3.85
C THR A 111 8.36 8.41 4.79
N ILE A 112 8.60 9.72 4.78
CA ILE A 112 7.60 10.67 5.29
C ILE A 112 6.28 10.50 4.53
N PRO A 113 5.12 10.67 5.18
CA PRO A 113 3.84 10.55 4.51
C PRO A 113 3.67 11.53 3.35
N TYR A 114 3.14 11.06 2.22
CA TYR A 114 2.84 11.89 1.05
C TYR A 114 1.34 12.18 0.88
N ALA A 115 0.48 11.41 1.55
CA ALA A 115 -0.96 11.60 1.51
C ALA A 115 -1.62 11.22 2.84
N ILE A 116 -2.84 11.73 3.02
CA ILE A 116 -3.67 11.50 4.21
C ILE A 116 -5.06 11.09 3.74
N TYR A 117 -5.55 9.97 4.26
CA TYR A 117 -6.89 9.47 3.99
C TYR A 117 -7.66 9.27 5.29
N TYR A 118 -8.97 9.35 5.23
CA TYR A 118 -9.85 8.83 6.28
C TYR A 118 -10.78 7.77 5.69
N ALA A 119 -11.11 6.77 6.50
CA ALA A 119 -12.01 5.72 6.06
C ALA A 119 -13.45 6.22 6.01
N GLN A 120 -14.15 5.85 4.94
CA GLN A 120 -15.53 6.20 4.69
C GLN A 120 -16.25 5.01 4.05
N GLY A 121 -17.54 4.88 4.32
CA GLY A 121 -18.38 3.91 3.66
C GLY A 121 -18.84 4.40 2.28
N VAL A 122 -19.05 3.43 1.37
CA VAL A 122 -19.95 3.57 0.24
C VAL A 122 -21.11 2.59 0.47
N VAL A 123 -22.34 3.05 0.36
CA VAL A 123 -23.51 2.27 0.75
C VAL A 123 -24.43 2.04 -0.43
N ASN A 124 -25.11 0.90 -0.45
CA ASN A 124 -26.21 0.69 -1.36
C ASN A 124 -27.37 1.61 -0.98
N THR A 125 -27.97 2.31 -1.94
CA THR A 125 -29.05 3.29 -1.73
C THR A 125 -30.28 2.71 -1.01
N GLU A 126 -30.47 1.38 -1.08
CA GLU A 126 -31.57 0.68 -0.38
C GLU A 126 -31.19 0.19 1.03
N SER A 127 -29.91 0.39 1.45
CA SER A 127 -29.40 -0.13 2.72
C SER A 127 -29.99 0.53 3.95
N GLY A 128 -30.40 1.81 3.83
CA GLY A 128 -30.88 2.65 4.92
C GLY A 128 -29.78 3.06 5.92
N ILE A 129 -28.49 2.91 5.58
CA ILE A 129 -27.36 3.28 6.43
C ILE A 129 -27.09 4.77 6.27
N GLN A 130 -27.17 5.52 7.38
CA GLN A 130 -26.87 6.96 7.44
C GLN A 130 -25.79 7.29 8.46
N SER A 131 -25.62 6.46 9.47
CA SER A 131 -24.63 6.62 10.53
C SER A 131 -23.75 5.36 10.67
N PHE A 132 -22.68 5.47 11.46
CA PHE A 132 -21.83 4.31 11.76
C PHE A 132 -22.62 3.24 12.54
N GLU A 133 -23.52 3.64 13.42
CA GLU A 133 -24.32 2.73 14.24
C GLU A 133 -25.30 1.90 13.40
N ASP A 134 -25.76 2.42 12.25
CA ASP A 134 -26.67 1.71 11.35
C ASP A 134 -25.99 0.55 10.61
N ILE A 135 -24.65 0.45 10.67
CA ILE A 135 -23.90 -0.66 10.05
C ILE A 135 -24.11 -1.97 10.81
N ARG A 136 -24.53 -1.90 12.08
CA ARG A 136 -24.78 -3.10 12.88
C ARG A 136 -25.84 -3.99 12.23
N GLY A 137 -25.53 -5.29 12.08
CA GLY A 137 -26.38 -6.27 11.41
C GLY A 137 -26.41 -6.16 9.87
N LYS A 138 -25.56 -5.32 9.27
CA LYS A 138 -25.46 -5.16 7.82
C LYS A 138 -24.33 -5.98 7.24
N ARG A 139 -24.46 -6.34 5.96
CA ARG A 139 -23.39 -7.03 5.19
C ARG A 139 -22.34 -6.03 4.78
N VAL A 140 -21.10 -6.26 5.20
CA VAL A 140 -19.98 -5.35 5.00
C VAL A 140 -18.97 -5.97 4.06
N ALA A 141 -18.52 -5.19 3.09
CA ALA A 141 -17.42 -5.54 2.18
C ALA A 141 -16.20 -4.68 2.43
N GLY A 142 -15.00 -5.22 2.22
CA GLY A 142 -13.74 -4.48 2.30
C GLY A 142 -12.63 -5.14 1.50
N ALA A 143 -11.62 -4.35 1.11
CA ALA A 143 -10.46 -4.86 0.39
C ALA A 143 -9.44 -5.46 1.37
N ILE A 144 -9.04 -6.72 1.11
CA ILE A 144 -8.13 -7.50 1.96
C ILE A 144 -6.75 -6.83 1.98
N GLY A 145 -6.15 -6.72 3.17
CA GLY A 145 -4.81 -6.16 3.38
C GLY A 145 -4.78 -4.64 3.59
N THR A 146 -5.96 -4.00 3.69
CA THR A 146 -6.08 -2.57 3.99
C THR A 146 -6.17 -2.31 5.51
N VAL A 147 -5.88 -1.08 5.94
CA VAL A 147 -6.12 -0.67 7.33
C VAL A 147 -7.60 -0.53 7.62
N PRO A 148 -8.44 0.04 6.74
CA PRO A 148 -9.89 0.03 6.92
C PRO A 148 -10.47 -1.38 7.20
N GLU A 149 -10.01 -2.42 6.48
CA GLU A 149 -10.40 -3.80 6.79
C GLU A 149 -9.99 -4.22 8.20
N GLN A 150 -8.73 -3.98 8.58
CA GLN A 150 -8.21 -4.40 9.88
C GLN A 150 -8.96 -3.73 11.05
N GLU A 151 -9.29 -2.45 10.92
CA GLU A 151 -10.06 -1.72 11.94
C GLU A 151 -11.52 -2.22 11.97
N TRP A 152 -12.13 -2.46 10.81
CA TRP A 152 -13.47 -3.03 10.76
C TRP A 152 -13.56 -4.40 11.42
N LEU A 153 -12.61 -5.29 11.15
CA LEU A 153 -12.60 -6.64 11.71
C LEU A 153 -12.52 -6.65 13.25
N LYS A 154 -11.87 -5.65 13.87
CA LYS A 154 -11.88 -5.49 15.32
C LYS A 154 -13.29 -5.17 15.83
N ILE A 155 -13.98 -4.25 15.16
CA ILE A 155 -15.34 -3.84 15.50
C ILE A 155 -16.34 -4.98 15.26
N ALA A 156 -16.26 -5.64 14.11
CA ALA A 156 -17.09 -6.80 13.78
C ALA A 156 -16.96 -7.89 14.84
N LYS A 157 -15.75 -8.14 15.32
CA LYS A 157 -15.48 -9.08 16.41
C LYS A 157 -16.10 -8.64 17.74
N GLU A 158 -15.99 -7.35 18.11
CA GLU A 158 -16.61 -6.79 19.31
C GLU A 158 -18.14 -6.92 19.28
N TRP A 159 -18.73 -6.81 18.08
CA TRP A 159 -20.18 -6.94 17.87
C TRP A 159 -20.63 -8.41 17.70
N GLY A 160 -19.69 -9.35 17.48
CA GLY A 160 -20.03 -10.75 17.17
C GLY A 160 -20.58 -10.93 15.75
N GLU A 161 -20.19 -10.04 14.84
CA GLU A 161 -20.74 -9.92 13.48
C GLU A 161 -19.72 -10.23 12.37
N GLU A 162 -18.59 -10.92 12.69
CA GLU A 162 -17.56 -11.26 11.70
C GLU A 162 -18.13 -12.05 10.51
N HIS A 163 -19.20 -12.81 10.73
CA HIS A 163 -19.89 -13.59 9.70
C HIS A 163 -20.62 -12.73 8.65
N LEU A 164 -20.82 -11.43 8.91
CA LEU A 164 -21.41 -10.49 7.98
C LEU A 164 -20.37 -9.77 7.12
N TYR A 165 -19.06 -10.00 7.38
CA TYR A 165 -17.99 -9.41 6.61
C TYR A 165 -17.56 -10.31 5.44
N GLN A 166 -17.38 -9.69 4.26
CA GLN A 166 -16.79 -10.31 3.08
C GLN A 166 -15.60 -9.51 2.58
N GLY A 167 -14.41 -10.12 2.63
CA GLY A 167 -13.19 -9.57 2.04
C GLY A 167 -13.10 -9.85 0.54
N TYR A 168 -12.59 -8.87 -0.22
CA TYR A 168 -12.34 -8.93 -1.66
C TYR A 168 -10.89 -8.60 -1.97
N GLN A 169 -10.39 -9.03 -3.14
CA GLN A 169 -9.00 -8.79 -3.53
C GLN A 169 -8.76 -7.36 -4.05
N SER A 170 -9.81 -6.70 -4.53
CA SER A 170 -9.76 -5.36 -5.10
C SER A 170 -10.88 -4.46 -4.59
N GLU A 171 -10.65 -3.14 -4.61
CA GLU A 171 -11.68 -2.14 -4.33
C GLU A 171 -12.82 -2.21 -5.36
N ASN A 172 -12.52 -2.49 -6.63
CA ASN A 172 -13.55 -2.63 -7.66
C ASN A 172 -14.53 -3.77 -7.35
N GLU A 173 -14.06 -4.89 -6.78
CA GLU A 173 -14.96 -5.99 -6.35
C GLU A 173 -15.82 -5.59 -5.16
N VAL A 174 -15.27 -4.81 -4.20
CA VAL A 174 -16.03 -4.24 -3.08
C VAL A 174 -17.18 -3.38 -3.61
N PHE A 175 -16.87 -2.45 -4.50
CA PHE A 175 -17.87 -1.52 -5.05
C PHE A 175 -18.93 -2.22 -5.88
N LEU A 176 -18.53 -3.20 -6.68
CA LEU A 176 -19.46 -4.02 -7.43
C LEU A 176 -20.39 -4.82 -6.51
N ALA A 177 -19.88 -5.35 -5.39
CA ALA A 177 -20.71 -6.06 -4.40
C ALA A 177 -21.76 -5.13 -3.77
N VAL A 178 -21.39 -3.89 -3.47
CA VAL A 178 -22.34 -2.87 -2.97
C VAL A 178 -23.36 -2.49 -4.04
N ALA A 179 -22.90 -2.20 -5.26
CA ALA A 179 -23.78 -1.80 -6.36
C ALA A 179 -24.82 -2.90 -6.72
N GLN A 180 -24.42 -4.16 -6.59
CA GLN A 180 -25.30 -5.32 -6.83
C GLN A 180 -26.16 -5.72 -5.61
N GLY A 181 -26.08 -5.01 -4.50
CA GLY A 181 -26.80 -5.34 -3.26
C GLY A 181 -26.33 -6.65 -2.60
N LYS A 182 -25.13 -7.15 -2.92
CA LYS A 182 -24.49 -8.29 -2.24
C LYS A 182 -23.91 -7.89 -0.89
N ALA A 183 -23.46 -6.64 -0.78
CA ALA A 183 -23.10 -5.97 0.47
C ALA A 183 -23.97 -4.71 0.63
N ASP A 184 -24.26 -4.35 1.85
CA ASP A 184 -25.03 -3.15 2.18
C ASP A 184 -24.12 -1.91 2.26
N ILE A 185 -22.84 -2.15 2.62
CA ILE A 185 -21.79 -1.13 2.71
C ILE A 185 -20.44 -1.71 2.30
N GLY A 186 -19.65 -0.94 1.58
CA GLY A 186 -18.23 -1.14 1.33
C GLY A 186 -17.41 -0.15 2.15
N ILE A 187 -16.35 -0.61 2.82
CA ILE A 187 -15.45 0.26 3.58
C ILE A 187 -14.25 0.58 2.71
N THR A 188 -14.07 1.85 2.42
CA THR A 188 -13.00 2.38 1.59
C THR A 188 -12.42 3.67 2.20
N THR A 189 -11.86 4.54 1.39
CA THR A 189 -11.37 5.87 1.79
C THR A 189 -12.16 6.99 1.11
N ASN A 190 -12.08 8.18 1.68
CA ASN A 190 -12.79 9.36 1.19
C ASN A 190 -12.52 9.69 -0.30
N THR A 191 -11.33 9.37 -0.81
CA THR A 191 -10.94 9.65 -2.20
C THR A 191 -11.65 8.77 -3.21
N ALA A 192 -12.03 7.55 -2.84
CA ALA A 192 -12.74 6.62 -3.72
C ALA A 192 -14.25 6.90 -3.80
N VAL A 193 -14.83 7.61 -2.83
CA VAL A 193 -16.29 7.80 -2.73
C VAL A 193 -16.86 8.47 -3.98
N LYS A 194 -16.32 9.64 -4.38
CA LYS A 194 -16.84 10.39 -5.52
C LYS A 194 -16.74 9.62 -6.86
N PRO A 195 -15.58 9.02 -7.23
CA PRO A 195 -15.51 8.20 -8.44
C PRO A 195 -16.55 7.08 -8.50
N ILE A 196 -16.82 6.44 -7.35
CA ILE A 196 -17.74 5.31 -7.29
C ILE A 196 -19.20 5.73 -7.35
N THR A 197 -19.57 6.80 -6.64
CA THR A 197 -20.94 7.33 -6.70
C THR A 197 -21.28 7.93 -8.07
N ASP A 198 -20.28 8.36 -8.84
CA ASP A 198 -20.48 8.78 -10.23
C ASP A 198 -20.63 7.60 -11.20
N GLN A 199 -20.11 6.43 -10.84
CA GLN A 199 -20.13 5.23 -11.68
C GLN A 199 -21.38 4.38 -11.50
N TYR A 200 -21.96 4.35 -10.29
CA TYR A 200 -23.09 3.48 -9.95
C TYR A 200 -24.24 4.27 -9.31
N ASP A 201 -25.36 4.36 -9.98
CA ASP A 201 -26.59 5.02 -9.48
C ASP A 201 -27.18 4.36 -8.23
N THR A 202 -26.82 3.10 -7.96
CA THR A 202 -27.26 2.32 -6.79
C THR A 202 -26.37 2.49 -5.58
N VAL A 203 -25.33 3.35 -5.67
CA VAL A 203 -24.34 3.55 -4.60
C VAL A 203 -24.30 5.03 -4.22
N GLU A 204 -24.30 5.30 -2.94
CA GLU A 204 -24.15 6.64 -2.39
C GLU A 204 -23.05 6.72 -1.32
N ALA A 205 -22.66 7.95 -0.96
CA ALA A 205 -21.70 8.20 0.09
C ALA A 205 -22.26 7.75 1.46
N GLY A 206 -21.58 6.84 2.11
CA GLY A 206 -21.92 6.38 3.45
C GLY A 206 -21.21 7.16 4.55
N PRO A 207 -21.35 6.73 5.81
CA PRO A 207 -20.79 7.41 6.97
C PRO A 207 -19.26 7.37 6.96
N ARG A 208 -18.65 8.39 7.58
CA ARG A 208 -17.25 8.36 7.96
C ARG A 208 -17.06 7.35 9.08
N MET A 209 -15.99 6.58 9.01
CA MET A 209 -15.63 5.62 10.02
C MET A 209 -15.00 6.30 11.25
N PRO A 210 -15.21 5.78 12.49
CA PRO A 210 -14.82 6.45 13.72
C PRO A 210 -13.34 6.33 14.08
N TRP A 211 -12.55 5.58 13.32
CA TRP A 211 -11.12 5.42 13.59
C TRP A 211 -10.26 6.54 13.00
N THR A 212 -8.98 6.51 13.34
CA THR A 212 -8.04 7.56 13.00
C THR A 212 -7.77 7.65 11.50
N THR A 213 -7.36 8.85 11.09
CA THR A 213 -6.86 9.14 9.74
C THR A 213 -5.62 8.33 9.42
N ASP A 214 -5.54 7.78 8.21
CA ASP A 214 -4.39 7.06 7.71
C ASP A 214 -3.38 8.02 7.07
N TYR A 215 -2.15 7.99 7.57
CA TYR A 215 -1.00 8.61 6.93
C TYR A 215 -0.35 7.56 6.03
N THR A 216 -0.19 7.89 4.75
CA THR A 216 0.33 6.94 3.77
C THR A 216 1.67 7.38 3.22
N SER A 217 2.57 6.42 3.11
CA SER A 217 3.95 6.62 2.74
C SER A 217 4.37 5.69 1.60
N VAL A 218 5.43 6.03 0.90
CA VAL A 218 6.12 5.08 0.02
C VAL A 218 6.80 4.04 0.88
N VAL A 219 6.77 2.80 0.44
CA VAL A 219 7.33 1.66 1.17
C VAL A 219 8.58 1.16 0.46
N GLY A 220 9.65 0.95 1.22
CA GLY A 220 10.89 0.32 0.78
C GLY A 220 11.34 -0.77 1.74
N LYS A 221 12.50 -1.38 1.48
CA LYS A 221 13.09 -2.32 2.43
C LYS A 221 13.46 -1.62 3.73
N ARG A 222 13.24 -2.30 4.85
CA ARG A 222 13.48 -1.73 6.18
C ARG A 222 14.95 -1.43 6.46
N GLU A 223 15.84 -2.22 5.88
CA GLU A 223 17.28 -2.11 6.09
C GLU A 223 17.94 -1.05 5.23
N ASP A 224 17.24 -0.54 4.22
CA ASP A 224 17.76 0.52 3.35
C ASP A 224 17.74 1.85 4.10
N VAL A 225 18.89 2.50 4.18
CA VAL A 225 19.08 3.76 4.96
C VAL A 225 19.38 4.95 4.09
N THR A 226 19.47 4.77 2.78
CA THR A 226 19.86 5.80 1.80
C THR A 226 18.69 6.32 0.97
N TRP A 227 17.48 5.76 1.09
CA TRP A 227 16.26 6.26 0.47
C TRP A 227 15.78 7.58 1.06
#